data_e062ed74633f021a56d02cf4e24ec954
#
_entry.id   e062ed74633f021a56d02cf4e24ec954
#
_cell.length_a   1.000
_cell.length_b   1.000
_cell.length_c   1.000
_cell.angle_alpha   90.00
_cell.angle_beta   90.00
_cell.angle_gamma   90.00
#
_symmetry.space_group_name_H-M   'P 1'
#
loop_
_entity.id
_entity.type
_entity.pdbx_description
1 polymer ?
#
loop_
_entity_poly.entity_id
_entity_poly.type
_entity_poly.pdbx_seq_one_letter_code
_entity_poly.pdbx_strand_id
1 'polypeptide(L)'
;MSSKSLAERHAAYNPARLFWVSVLALATAGVGFSIRSSIASSLQTTFFDPIDKLHSAEMIGAVLGVVFLGFAFTIAIGSPLLDYLGMGRLLGLSSLCFIVGNLVVIFADRLTQLMSVYWVIWAGMLIVGIAQGLVETVINPLTATLYPDDKTHKLNVLHAWWPGGIVLGGLLSLFLGQFHVGWQIKLGVVLVPAVLFGVLLLGAKFPPTERVASGVSAGEMFKEVLRPFFLLWFFSMFLTAAAELAPGQWVDMALTRTVGMQGIWLLVYVSGLMFVMRHFAGPLAHRLSPVGLLWVSCLLASGGLVLLSVANSQVTGLLAATVWGTGVCYMWPTMLAAASERFPRGGALLMGLMGTAGTLSIYYVLPQMGKIFDGAKIQAAGGAEAFNLLSNQAKLGNPLAISNLNHVLAIASQTSFRYVAILPAILLLVFGVVWLYDKSKGGYKPVKIVSVEVGAEPR
;
A
#
# COMPACT_ATOMS: atom_id res chain seq x y z
N MET A 1 25.20 11.70 30.47
CA MET A 1 25.13 12.38 29.17
C MET A 1 24.17 13.55 29.28
N SER A 2 24.65 14.79 29.02
CA SER A 2 23.90 16.04 29.20
C SER A 2 22.55 16.01 28.47
N SER A 3 21.49 16.38 29.14
CA SER A 3 20.13 16.61 28.59
C SER A 3 20.17 17.83 27.67
N LYS A 4 20.57 17.62 26.41
CA LYS A 4 20.41 18.68 25.40
C LYS A 4 18.95 19.06 25.30
N SER A 5 18.63 20.33 25.36
CA SER A 5 17.28 20.85 25.20
C SER A 5 16.69 20.42 23.85
N LEU A 6 15.36 20.33 23.74
CA LEU A 6 14.68 20.04 22.47
C LEU A 6 15.15 20.96 21.35
N ALA A 7 15.44 22.22 21.64
CA ALA A 7 16.00 23.21 20.70
C ALA A 7 17.39 22.83 20.18
N GLU A 8 18.29 22.31 21.03
CA GLU A 8 19.63 21.86 20.63
C GLU A 8 19.58 20.56 19.80
N ARG A 9 18.59 19.68 20.04
CA ARG A 9 18.33 18.49 19.21
C ARG A 9 17.81 18.88 17.84
N HIS A 10 16.95 19.88 17.74
CA HIS A 10 16.47 20.43 16.45
C HIS A 10 17.55 21.17 15.65
N ALA A 11 18.59 21.70 16.29
CA ALA A 11 19.74 22.28 15.59
C ALA A 11 20.62 21.24 14.86
N ALA A 12 20.50 19.95 15.20
CA ALA A 12 21.31 18.89 14.60
C ALA A 12 20.74 18.35 13.28
N TYR A 13 19.42 18.44 13.03
CA TYR A 13 18.72 17.99 11.83
C TYR A 13 17.52 18.90 11.53
N ASN A 14 17.07 18.91 10.27
CA ASN A 14 15.90 19.70 9.83
C ASN A 14 14.66 18.79 9.71
N PRO A 15 13.70 18.86 10.67
CA PRO A 15 12.52 17.97 10.66
C PRO A 15 11.65 18.16 9.41
N ALA A 16 11.44 19.40 8.97
CA ALA A 16 10.63 19.68 7.79
C ALA A 16 11.25 19.08 6.52
N ARG A 17 12.58 19.25 6.33
CA ARG A 17 13.29 18.64 5.19
C ARG A 17 13.15 17.12 5.21
N LEU A 18 13.38 16.47 6.35
CA LEU A 18 13.28 15.01 6.47
C LEU A 18 11.86 14.51 6.20
N PHE A 19 10.85 15.23 6.69
CA PHE A 19 9.45 14.88 6.43
C PHE A 19 9.11 14.99 4.93
N TRP A 20 9.48 16.09 4.27
CA TRP A 20 9.18 16.26 2.84
C TRP A 20 10.00 15.34 1.92
N VAL A 21 11.22 14.98 2.30
CA VAL A 21 11.96 13.92 1.60
C VAL A 21 11.26 12.57 1.76
N SER A 22 10.74 12.26 2.94
CA SER A 22 9.94 11.04 3.18
C SER A 22 8.66 11.03 2.34
N VAL A 23 7.98 12.20 2.26
CA VAL A 23 6.81 12.40 1.39
C VAL A 23 7.15 12.13 -0.07
N LEU A 24 8.25 12.69 -0.57
CA LEU A 24 8.65 12.51 -1.96
C LEU A 24 9.04 11.06 -2.27
N ALA A 25 9.72 10.38 -1.34
CA ALA A 25 10.06 8.97 -1.47
C ALA A 25 8.79 8.10 -1.56
N LEU A 26 7.80 8.36 -0.70
CA LEU A 26 6.52 7.65 -0.73
C LEU A 26 5.69 7.97 -1.99
N ALA A 27 5.66 9.24 -2.40
CA ALA A 27 5.00 9.66 -3.64
C ALA A 27 5.63 8.98 -4.87
N THR A 28 6.96 8.81 -4.88
CA THR A 28 7.67 8.06 -5.95
C THR A 28 7.14 6.64 -6.07
N ALA A 29 6.90 5.95 -4.96
CA ALA A 29 6.32 4.61 -4.95
C ALA A 29 4.88 4.63 -5.50
N GLY A 30 4.06 5.63 -5.15
CA GLY A 30 2.69 5.81 -5.67
C GLY A 30 2.67 6.09 -7.18
N VAL A 31 3.53 6.98 -7.68
CA VAL A 31 3.71 7.24 -9.12
C VAL A 31 4.09 5.95 -9.84
N GLY A 32 5.09 5.22 -9.32
CA GLY A 32 5.50 3.96 -9.89
C GLY A 32 4.40 2.92 -9.91
N PHE A 33 3.53 2.87 -8.89
CA PHE A 33 2.38 1.97 -8.84
C PHE A 33 1.39 2.21 -9.98
N SER A 34 0.91 3.44 -10.16
CA SER A 34 -0.06 3.77 -11.21
C SER A 34 0.53 3.63 -12.62
N ILE A 35 1.80 4.00 -12.82
CA ILE A 35 2.47 3.81 -14.11
C ILE A 35 2.60 2.33 -14.45
N ARG A 36 3.06 1.47 -13.53
CA ARG A 36 3.13 0.02 -13.76
C ARG A 36 1.77 -0.57 -14.11
N SER A 37 0.72 -0.16 -13.41
CA SER A 37 -0.65 -0.59 -13.74
C SER A 37 -1.05 -0.17 -15.15
N SER A 38 -0.71 1.05 -15.58
CA SER A 38 -1.08 1.59 -16.89
C SER A 38 -0.31 0.97 -18.05
N ILE A 39 0.90 0.42 -17.82
CA ILE A 39 1.73 -0.22 -18.85
C ILE A 39 1.64 -1.76 -18.82
N ALA A 40 0.90 -2.35 -17.90
CA ALA A 40 0.82 -3.80 -17.70
C ALA A 40 0.41 -4.53 -18.98
N SER A 41 -0.63 -4.05 -19.68
CA SER A 41 -1.07 -4.61 -20.96
C SER A 41 -0.01 -4.50 -22.05
N SER A 42 0.73 -3.39 -22.10
CA SER A 42 1.83 -3.21 -23.05
C SER A 42 2.98 -4.18 -22.80
N LEU A 43 3.35 -4.40 -21.52
CA LEU A 43 4.36 -5.40 -21.17
C LEU A 43 3.91 -6.81 -21.51
N GLN A 44 2.64 -7.14 -21.23
CA GLN A 44 2.06 -8.44 -21.54
C GLN A 44 2.13 -8.71 -23.04
N THR A 45 1.60 -7.81 -23.84
CA THR A 45 1.53 -8.00 -25.31
C THR A 45 2.90 -7.98 -26.00
N THR A 46 3.85 -7.18 -25.46
CA THR A 46 5.19 -7.05 -26.03
C THR A 46 6.08 -8.24 -25.70
N PHE A 47 6.03 -8.75 -24.47
CA PHE A 47 7.02 -9.71 -23.99
C PHE A 47 6.44 -11.08 -23.64
N PHE A 48 5.23 -11.17 -23.10
CA PHE A 48 4.70 -12.40 -22.53
C PHE A 48 3.78 -13.15 -23.49
N ASP A 49 2.96 -12.46 -24.28
CA ASP A 49 2.16 -13.09 -25.34
C ASP A 49 3.01 -13.85 -26.36
N PRO A 50 4.20 -13.36 -26.77
CA PRO A 50 5.10 -14.11 -27.63
C PRO A 50 5.72 -15.36 -26.99
N ILE A 51 5.83 -15.41 -25.64
CA ILE A 51 6.37 -16.57 -24.92
C ILE A 51 5.29 -17.63 -24.76
N ASP A 52 4.17 -17.26 -24.15
CA ASP A 52 3.01 -18.14 -23.92
C ASP A 52 1.72 -17.32 -23.80
N LYS A 53 0.97 -17.28 -24.90
CA LYS A 53 -0.27 -16.50 -24.97
C LYS A 53 -1.35 -17.01 -24.02
N LEU A 54 -1.34 -18.29 -23.66
CA LEU A 54 -2.34 -18.86 -22.75
C LEU A 54 -2.10 -18.44 -21.29
N HIS A 55 -0.85 -18.30 -20.89
CA HIS A 55 -0.44 -17.99 -19.50
C HIS A 55 0.15 -16.59 -19.35
N SER A 56 0.11 -15.75 -20.40
CA SER A 56 0.69 -14.40 -20.36
C SER A 56 0.05 -13.49 -19.30
N ALA A 57 -1.23 -13.68 -18.99
CA ALA A 57 -1.92 -12.96 -17.91
C ALA A 57 -1.41 -13.37 -16.52
N GLU A 58 -1.13 -14.65 -16.32
CA GLU A 58 -0.48 -15.15 -15.09
C GLU A 58 0.95 -14.60 -14.97
N MET A 59 1.70 -14.59 -16.08
CA MET A 59 3.07 -14.06 -16.11
C MET A 59 3.13 -12.58 -15.73
N ILE A 60 2.26 -11.73 -16.29
CA ILE A 60 2.21 -10.31 -15.92
C ILE A 60 1.76 -10.12 -14.49
N GLY A 61 0.79 -10.91 -14.02
CA GLY A 61 0.35 -10.92 -12.64
C GLY A 61 1.47 -11.25 -11.66
N ALA A 62 2.28 -12.27 -11.97
CA ALA A 62 3.43 -12.67 -11.16
C ALA A 62 4.51 -11.58 -11.12
N VAL A 63 4.78 -10.94 -12.26
CA VAL A 63 5.75 -9.84 -12.38
C VAL A 63 5.31 -8.59 -11.62
N LEU A 64 4.03 -8.26 -11.65
CA LEU A 64 3.49 -7.15 -10.83
C LEU A 64 3.43 -7.53 -9.34
N GLY A 65 3.13 -8.78 -9.05
CA GLY A 65 3.04 -9.31 -7.69
C GLY A 65 4.38 -9.36 -6.96
N VAL A 66 5.49 -9.63 -7.67
CA VAL A 66 6.82 -9.72 -7.04
C VAL A 66 7.28 -8.42 -6.39
N VAL A 67 6.75 -7.27 -6.83
CA VAL A 67 7.00 -5.98 -6.18
C VAL A 67 6.57 -6.04 -4.70
N PHE A 68 5.41 -6.61 -4.41
CA PHE A 68 4.91 -6.73 -3.03
C PHE A 68 5.70 -7.76 -2.21
N LEU A 69 6.22 -8.80 -2.86
CA LEU A 69 7.10 -9.76 -2.22
C LEU A 69 8.43 -9.09 -1.79
N GLY A 70 9.09 -8.37 -2.71
CA GLY A 70 10.31 -7.61 -2.41
C GLY A 70 10.07 -6.57 -1.31
N PHE A 71 8.92 -5.91 -1.34
CA PHE A 71 8.47 -4.96 -0.34
C PHE A 71 8.36 -5.63 1.06
N ALA A 72 7.62 -6.75 1.17
CA ALA A 72 7.41 -7.46 2.42
C ALA A 72 8.72 -7.95 3.05
N PHE A 73 9.57 -8.62 2.27
CA PHE A 73 10.87 -9.12 2.75
C PHE A 73 11.77 -7.99 3.23
N THR A 74 11.81 -6.89 2.48
CA THR A 74 12.68 -5.77 2.82
C THR A 74 12.24 -5.07 4.10
N ILE A 75 10.94 -4.89 4.33
CA ILE A 75 10.45 -4.32 5.59
C ILE A 75 10.75 -5.29 6.75
N ALA A 76 10.47 -6.58 6.57
CA ALA A 76 10.66 -7.58 7.61
C ALA A 76 12.12 -7.65 8.09
N ILE A 77 13.07 -7.57 7.16
CA ILE A 77 14.51 -7.65 7.44
C ILE A 77 15.06 -6.26 7.82
N GLY A 78 14.66 -5.22 7.12
CA GLY A 78 15.18 -3.87 7.30
C GLY A 78 14.77 -3.21 8.61
N SER A 79 13.54 -3.44 9.06
CA SER A 79 13.01 -2.77 10.26
C SER A 79 13.77 -3.11 11.55
N PRO A 80 14.10 -4.37 11.86
CA PRO A 80 14.94 -4.68 13.02
C PRO A 80 16.38 -4.17 12.89
N LEU A 81 16.86 -3.99 11.65
CA LEU A 81 18.22 -3.54 11.37
C LEU A 81 18.33 -2.03 11.18
N LEU A 82 17.22 -1.28 11.20
CA LEU A 82 17.17 0.14 10.94
C LEU A 82 18.18 0.96 11.76
N ASP A 83 18.24 0.66 13.05
CA ASP A 83 19.09 1.39 13.99
C ASP A 83 20.60 1.13 13.74
N TYR A 84 20.95 -0.02 13.17
CA TYR A 84 22.33 -0.40 12.81
C TYR A 84 22.73 0.16 11.44
N LEU A 85 21.83 0.04 10.45
CA LEU A 85 22.11 0.44 9.07
C LEU A 85 22.01 1.95 8.87
N GLY A 86 21.11 2.60 9.63
CA GLY A 86 20.86 4.03 9.61
C GLY A 86 19.88 4.47 8.53
N MET A 87 18.95 5.34 8.92
CA MET A 87 17.83 5.80 8.08
C MET A 87 18.29 6.42 6.75
N GLY A 88 19.32 7.28 6.78
CA GLY A 88 19.79 7.97 5.57
C GLY A 88 20.40 7.03 4.53
N ARG A 89 21.13 5.99 4.99
CA ARG A 89 21.71 4.98 4.08
C ARG A 89 20.63 4.14 3.43
N LEU A 90 19.62 3.72 4.19
CA LEU A 90 18.51 2.91 3.67
C LEU A 90 17.67 3.70 2.66
N LEU A 91 17.34 4.97 2.93
CA LEU A 91 16.66 5.83 1.96
C LEU A 91 17.51 6.10 0.70
N GLY A 92 18.82 6.31 0.84
CA GLY A 92 19.72 6.46 -0.30
C GLY A 92 19.77 5.19 -1.16
N LEU A 93 19.85 4.02 -0.53
CA LEU A 93 19.78 2.72 -1.22
C LEU A 93 18.41 2.54 -1.91
N SER A 94 17.33 2.97 -1.29
CA SER A 94 16.00 2.94 -1.90
C SER A 94 15.95 3.74 -3.21
N SER A 95 16.49 4.98 -3.22
CA SER A 95 16.58 5.79 -4.45
C SER A 95 17.32 5.03 -5.56
N LEU A 96 18.48 4.46 -5.23
CA LEU A 96 19.27 3.66 -6.17
C LEU A 96 18.48 2.44 -6.68
N CYS A 97 17.80 1.72 -5.81
CA CYS A 97 16.99 0.56 -6.20
C CYS A 97 15.81 0.96 -7.10
N PHE A 98 15.14 2.10 -6.85
CA PHE A 98 14.12 2.61 -7.78
C PHE A 98 14.70 2.89 -9.16
N ILE A 99 15.87 3.53 -9.22
CA ILE A 99 16.54 3.85 -10.49
C ILE A 99 16.93 2.56 -11.21
N VAL A 100 17.67 1.70 -10.56
CA VAL A 100 18.19 0.45 -11.16
C VAL A 100 17.05 -0.47 -11.57
N GLY A 101 16.06 -0.71 -10.70
CA GLY A 101 14.95 -1.61 -11.00
C GLY A 101 14.13 -1.15 -12.21
N ASN A 102 13.80 0.16 -12.30
CA ASN A 102 13.08 0.68 -13.46
C ASN A 102 13.93 0.64 -14.73
N LEU A 103 15.24 0.93 -14.67
CA LEU A 103 16.14 0.83 -15.83
C LEU A 103 16.27 -0.61 -16.32
N VAL A 104 16.37 -1.60 -15.43
CA VAL A 104 16.37 -3.03 -15.81
C VAL A 104 15.12 -3.38 -16.61
N VAL A 105 13.94 -2.92 -16.18
CA VAL A 105 12.70 -3.16 -16.93
C VAL A 105 12.68 -2.40 -18.26
N ILE A 106 13.08 -1.12 -18.28
CA ILE A 106 13.11 -0.30 -19.51
C ILE A 106 13.99 -0.92 -20.61
N PHE A 107 15.13 -1.50 -20.20
CA PHE A 107 16.10 -2.10 -21.11
C PHE A 107 16.04 -3.64 -21.12
N ALA A 108 14.90 -4.22 -20.75
CA ALA A 108 14.77 -5.68 -20.61
C ALA A 108 15.09 -6.43 -21.91
N ASP A 109 14.71 -5.88 -23.06
CA ASP A 109 15.02 -6.43 -24.38
C ASP A 109 16.51 -6.57 -24.67
N ARG A 110 17.32 -5.64 -24.15
CA ARG A 110 18.79 -5.64 -24.33
C ARG A 110 19.51 -6.59 -23.36
N LEU A 111 18.85 -6.97 -22.29
CA LEU A 111 19.40 -7.84 -21.25
C LEU A 111 19.06 -9.34 -21.46
N THR A 112 18.35 -9.68 -22.52
CA THR A 112 17.93 -11.05 -22.86
C THR A 112 19.10 -12.01 -23.12
N GLN A 113 20.30 -11.50 -23.36
CA GLN A 113 21.51 -12.34 -23.45
C GLN A 113 21.92 -12.98 -22.12
N LEU A 114 21.48 -12.37 -20.99
CA LEU A 114 21.82 -12.84 -19.64
C LEU A 114 20.82 -13.88 -19.14
N MET A 115 19.53 -13.66 -19.42
CA MET A 115 18.44 -14.55 -19.03
C MET A 115 17.18 -14.24 -19.87
N SER A 116 16.15 -15.10 -19.79
CA SER A 116 14.90 -14.82 -20.52
C SER A 116 14.29 -13.49 -20.07
N VAL A 117 13.61 -12.80 -20.99
CA VAL A 117 13.00 -11.47 -20.73
C VAL A 117 12.05 -11.49 -19.54
N TYR A 118 11.35 -12.60 -19.30
CA TYR A 118 10.49 -12.79 -18.12
C TYR A 118 11.27 -12.58 -16.83
N TRP A 119 12.40 -13.26 -16.68
CA TRP A 119 13.22 -13.17 -15.46
C TRP A 119 13.93 -11.83 -15.32
N VAL A 120 14.27 -11.17 -16.42
CA VAL A 120 14.82 -9.81 -16.39
C VAL A 120 13.80 -8.84 -15.84
N ILE A 121 12.57 -8.86 -16.37
CA ILE A 121 11.49 -7.98 -15.92
C ILE A 121 11.11 -8.31 -14.46
N TRP A 122 11.02 -9.60 -14.13
CA TRP A 122 10.76 -10.08 -12.77
C TRP A 122 11.81 -9.55 -11.76
N ALA A 123 13.10 -9.65 -12.10
CA ALA A 123 14.18 -9.15 -11.26
C ALA A 123 14.15 -7.62 -11.13
N GLY A 124 13.90 -6.89 -12.20
CA GLY A 124 13.73 -5.44 -12.16
C GLY A 124 12.58 -5.02 -11.25
N MET A 125 11.44 -5.70 -11.34
CA MET A 125 10.28 -5.46 -10.47
C MET A 125 10.53 -5.85 -9.02
N LEU A 126 11.29 -6.93 -8.76
CA LEU A 126 11.73 -7.29 -7.40
C LEU A 126 12.59 -6.17 -6.79
N ILE A 127 13.55 -5.61 -7.56
CA ILE A 127 14.39 -4.50 -7.11
C ILE A 127 13.54 -3.26 -6.78
N VAL A 128 12.51 -2.96 -7.59
CA VAL A 128 11.54 -1.90 -7.27
C VAL A 128 10.78 -2.20 -5.97
N GLY A 129 10.42 -3.45 -5.74
CA GLY A 129 9.81 -3.89 -4.47
C GLY A 129 10.72 -3.67 -3.27
N ILE A 130 12.00 -4.01 -3.41
CA ILE A 130 13.04 -3.72 -2.40
C ILE A 130 13.12 -2.22 -2.13
N ALA A 131 13.12 -1.39 -3.17
CA ALA A 131 13.12 0.07 -3.02
C ALA A 131 11.95 0.57 -2.16
N GLN A 132 10.73 0.10 -2.44
CA GLN A 132 9.54 0.45 -1.67
C GLN A 132 9.65 0.00 -0.21
N GLY A 133 10.14 -1.23 0.03
CA GLY A 133 10.35 -1.76 1.37
C GLY A 133 11.35 -0.93 2.17
N LEU A 134 12.43 -0.47 1.56
CA LEU A 134 13.41 0.42 2.20
C LEU A 134 12.80 1.78 2.56
N VAL A 135 11.94 2.35 1.70
CA VAL A 135 11.19 3.58 2.03
C VAL A 135 10.37 3.36 3.30
N GLU A 136 9.48 2.38 3.31
CA GLU A 136 8.57 2.14 4.43
C GLU A 136 9.28 1.75 5.72
N THR A 137 10.42 1.05 5.62
CA THR A 137 11.27 0.75 6.77
C THR A 137 11.70 2.01 7.50
N VAL A 138 11.93 3.11 6.78
CA VAL A 138 12.49 4.35 7.34
C VAL A 138 11.43 5.40 7.65
N ILE A 139 10.52 5.69 6.72
CA ILE A 139 9.67 6.89 6.80
C ILE A 139 8.69 6.85 7.98
N ASN A 140 8.19 5.66 8.34
CA ASN A 140 7.24 5.51 9.44
C ASN A 140 7.89 5.78 10.81
N PRO A 141 8.96 5.07 11.22
CA PRO A 141 9.64 5.35 12.48
C PRO A 141 10.28 6.75 12.50
N LEU A 142 10.75 7.25 11.36
CA LEU A 142 11.27 8.61 11.26
C LEU A 142 10.17 9.63 11.56
N THR A 143 9.01 9.52 10.92
CA THR A 143 7.87 10.44 11.15
C THR A 143 7.37 10.36 12.60
N ALA A 144 7.26 9.16 13.16
CA ALA A 144 6.90 8.98 14.56
C ALA A 144 7.91 9.63 15.53
N THR A 145 9.21 9.61 15.17
CA THR A 145 10.29 10.25 15.94
C THR A 145 10.27 11.77 15.82
N LEU A 146 9.99 12.29 14.61
CA LEU A 146 9.94 13.73 14.36
C LEU A 146 8.73 14.41 15.01
N TYR A 147 7.61 13.69 15.15
CA TYR A 147 6.34 14.21 15.65
C TYR A 147 5.73 13.31 16.75
N PRO A 148 6.38 13.19 17.91
CA PRO A 148 5.98 12.22 18.94
C PRO A 148 4.60 12.52 19.56
N ASP A 149 4.17 13.78 19.59
CA ASP A 149 2.90 14.21 20.17
C ASP A 149 1.73 14.23 19.16
N ASP A 150 2.02 14.04 17.85
CA ASP A 150 1.01 14.11 16.78
C ASP A 150 1.20 13.00 15.73
N LYS A 151 1.56 11.80 16.17
CA LYS A 151 1.92 10.66 15.30
C LYS A 151 0.81 10.29 14.33
N THR A 152 -0.43 10.14 14.83
CA THR A 152 -1.57 9.73 14.01
C THR A 152 -1.83 10.70 12.86
N HIS A 153 -1.84 12.01 13.13
CA HIS A 153 -2.05 13.00 12.08
C HIS A 153 -0.90 13.01 11.08
N LYS A 154 0.33 13.08 11.55
CA LYS A 154 1.53 13.18 10.69
C LYS A 154 1.75 11.94 9.84
N LEU A 155 1.49 10.74 10.35
CA LEU A 155 1.53 9.52 9.56
C LEU A 155 0.42 9.47 8.52
N ASN A 156 -0.79 9.96 8.83
CA ASN A 156 -1.85 10.09 7.83
C ASN A 156 -1.48 11.10 6.73
N VAL A 157 -0.94 12.27 7.08
CA VAL A 157 -0.45 13.26 6.10
C VAL A 157 0.69 12.69 5.25
N LEU A 158 1.65 12.00 5.85
CA LEU A 158 2.71 11.30 5.11
C LEU A 158 2.10 10.33 4.09
N HIS A 159 1.25 9.42 4.57
CA HIS A 159 0.63 8.40 3.73
C HIS A 159 -0.44 8.92 2.76
N ALA A 160 -0.87 10.18 2.86
CA ALA A 160 -1.67 10.83 1.83
C ALA A 160 -0.93 10.90 0.49
N TRP A 161 0.37 10.99 0.51
CA TRP A 161 1.19 11.13 -0.70
C TRP A 161 1.40 9.81 -1.47
N TRP A 162 1.05 8.68 -0.89
CA TRP A 162 0.90 7.44 -1.66
C TRP A 162 -0.24 7.57 -2.69
N PRO A 163 -1.52 7.78 -2.30
CA PRO A 163 -2.59 8.03 -3.26
C PRO A 163 -2.37 9.31 -4.07
N GLY A 164 -1.74 10.35 -3.51
CA GLY A 164 -1.33 11.52 -4.27
C GLY A 164 -0.37 11.18 -5.42
N GLY A 165 0.60 10.32 -5.19
CA GLY A 165 1.48 9.78 -6.21
C GLY A 165 0.74 8.97 -7.27
N ILE A 166 -0.27 8.15 -6.87
CA ILE A 166 -1.12 7.39 -7.80
C ILE A 166 -1.88 8.35 -8.74
N VAL A 167 -2.46 9.42 -8.20
CA VAL A 167 -3.13 10.45 -9.00
C VAL A 167 -2.17 11.08 -10.00
N LEU A 168 -1.02 11.54 -9.54
CA LEU A 168 0.00 12.18 -10.39
C LEU A 168 0.48 11.24 -11.51
N GLY A 169 0.86 10.02 -11.17
CA GLY A 169 1.32 9.03 -12.14
C GLY A 169 0.23 8.58 -13.11
N GLY A 170 -1.02 8.42 -12.61
CA GLY A 170 -2.18 8.05 -13.43
C GLY A 170 -2.52 9.13 -14.45
N LEU A 171 -2.65 10.37 -14.01
CA LEU A 171 -2.92 11.51 -14.91
C LEU A 171 -1.80 11.71 -15.92
N LEU A 172 -0.54 11.60 -15.49
CA LEU A 172 0.60 11.72 -16.38
C LEU A 172 0.66 10.58 -17.40
N SER A 173 0.33 9.34 -17.00
CA SER A 173 0.25 8.22 -17.93
C SER A 173 -0.88 8.39 -18.96
N LEU A 174 -2.04 8.92 -18.55
CA LEU A 174 -3.13 9.28 -19.45
C LEU A 174 -2.70 10.37 -20.43
N PHE A 175 -2.09 11.44 -19.94
CA PHE A 175 -1.58 12.54 -20.76
C PHE A 175 -0.55 12.06 -21.79
N LEU A 176 0.46 11.31 -21.37
CA LEU A 176 1.47 10.75 -22.27
C LEU A 176 0.85 9.75 -23.26
N GLY A 177 -0.22 9.08 -22.88
CA GLY A 177 -0.98 8.16 -23.76
C GLY A 177 -1.60 8.88 -24.96
N GLN A 178 -2.04 10.12 -24.82
CA GLN A 178 -2.59 10.93 -25.93
C GLN A 178 -1.55 11.21 -27.04
N PHE A 179 -0.28 11.25 -26.68
CA PHE A 179 0.83 11.44 -27.62
C PHE A 179 1.42 10.13 -28.12
N HIS A 180 0.75 8.98 -27.89
CA HIS A 180 1.23 7.65 -28.26
C HIS A 180 2.64 7.32 -27.77
N VAL A 181 3.04 7.90 -26.63
CA VAL A 181 4.36 7.69 -26.03
C VAL A 181 4.51 6.26 -25.54
N GLY A 182 5.62 5.62 -25.92
CA GLY A 182 5.90 4.23 -25.55
C GLY A 182 5.95 4.00 -24.03
N TRP A 183 5.68 2.76 -23.64
CA TRP A 183 5.65 2.37 -22.24
C TRP A 183 7.00 2.61 -21.51
N GLN A 184 8.13 2.54 -22.21
CA GLN A 184 9.47 2.80 -21.66
C GLN A 184 9.58 4.23 -21.12
N ILE A 185 9.11 5.23 -21.87
CA ILE A 185 9.13 6.63 -21.46
C ILE A 185 8.18 6.85 -20.28
N LYS A 186 6.97 6.22 -20.32
CA LYS A 186 6.04 6.27 -19.20
C LYS A 186 6.70 5.76 -17.91
N LEU A 187 7.37 4.59 -17.98
CA LEU A 187 8.08 4.03 -16.83
C LEU A 187 9.28 4.91 -16.41
N GLY A 188 9.96 5.53 -17.37
CA GLY A 188 11.08 6.46 -17.12
C GLY A 188 10.70 7.70 -16.30
N VAL A 189 9.42 8.09 -16.29
CA VAL A 189 8.95 9.21 -15.45
C VAL A 189 9.22 8.96 -13.95
N VAL A 190 9.18 7.70 -13.50
CA VAL A 190 9.45 7.34 -12.10
C VAL A 190 10.88 7.69 -11.67
N LEU A 191 11.82 7.73 -12.63
CA LEU A 191 13.21 8.07 -12.35
C LEU A 191 13.38 9.52 -11.83
N VAL A 192 12.52 10.43 -12.28
CA VAL A 192 12.60 11.85 -11.90
C VAL A 192 12.45 12.04 -10.39
N PRO A 193 11.34 11.67 -9.76
CA PRO A 193 11.20 11.79 -8.31
C PRO A 193 12.15 10.88 -7.54
N ALA A 194 12.55 9.72 -8.09
CA ALA A 194 13.53 8.83 -7.47
C ALA A 194 14.92 9.49 -7.35
N VAL A 195 15.40 10.12 -8.39
CA VAL A 195 16.66 10.88 -8.37
C VAL A 195 16.52 12.09 -7.45
N LEU A 196 15.40 12.81 -7.52
CA LEU A 196 15.19 14.03 -6.76
C LEU A 196 15.26 13.78 -5.25
N PHE A 197 14.55 12.75 -4.72
CA PHE A 197 14.66 12.49 -3.28
C PHE A 197 16.05 11.95 -2.90
N GLY A 198 16.73 11.20 -3.77
CA GLY A 198 18.12 10.79 -3.56
C GLY A 198 19.06 11.97 -3.43
N VAL A 199 18.94 12.97 -4.30
CA VAL A 199 19.73 14.21 -4.21
C VAL A 199 19.39 15.01 -2.95
N LEU A 200 18.11 15.11 -2.59
CA LEU A 200 17.67 15.80 -1.37
C LEU A 200 18.16 15.14 -0.08
N LEU A 201 18.59 13.88 -0.12
CA LEU A 201 19.20 13.19 1.03
C LEU A 201 20.66 13.60 1.26
N LEU A 202 21.35 14.14 0.25
CA LEU A 202 22.77 14.48 0.36
C LEU A 202 23.00 15.50 1.47
N GLY A 203 23.87 15.15 2.42
CA GLY A 203 24.17 15.99 3.59
C GLY A 203 23.05 16.05 4.65
N ALA A 204 21.95 15.31 4.51
CA ALA A 204 20.90 15.26 5.52
C ALA A 204 21.37 14.46 6.75
N LYS A 205 21.15 15.02 7.94
CA LYS A 205 21.39 14.36 9.21
C LYS A 205 20.07 13.80 9.75
N PHE A 206 20.10 12.61 10.32
CA PHE A 206 18.93 11.91 10.84
C PHE A 206 18.96 11.81 12.37
N PRO A 207 17.81 11.92 13.06
CA PRO A 207 17.73 11.64 14.49
C PRO A 207 17.88 10.14 14.77
N PRO A 208 18.27 9.74 15.99
CA PRO A 208 18.07 8.37 16.45
C PRO A 208 16.57 8.07 16.53
N THR A 209 16.18 6.80 16.38
CA THR A 209 14.76 6.40 16.58
C THR A 209 14.31 6.71 18.01
N GLU A 210 13.00 6.90 18.21
CA GLU A 210 12.40 7.12 19.54
C GLU A 210 12.83 6.03 20.54
N ARG A 211 12.89 4.78 20.09
CA ARG A 211 13.33 3.64 20.90
C ARG A 211 14.77 3.81 21.40
N VAL A 212 15.69 4.11 20.49
CA VAL A 212 17.11 4.32 20.82
C VAL A 212 17.30 5.53 21.71
N ALA A 213 16.59 6.63 21.42
CA ALA A 213 16.64 7.85 22.23
C ALA A 213 16.13 7.64 23.67
N SER A 214 15.22 6.66 23.85
CA SER A 214 14.67 6.28 25.17
C SER A 214 15.45 5.17 25.86
N GLY A 215 16.58 4.69 25.29
CA GLY A 215 17.44 3.68 25.89
C GLY A 215 16.86 2.25 25.89
N VAL A 216 15.79 1.99 25.15
CA VAL A 216 15.17 0.65 25.04
C VAL A 216 16.07 -0.29 24.26
N SER A 217 16.42 -1.45 24.86
CA SER A 217 17.29 -2.45 24.26
C SER A 217 16.62 -3.19 23.09
N ALA A 218 17.43 -3.80 22.20
CA ALA A 218 16.91 -4.65 21.14
C ALA A 218 16.13 -5.86 21.68
N GLY A 219 16.57 -6.45 22.79
CA GLY A 219 15.86 -7.57 23.44
C GLY A 219 14.47 -7.20 23.93
N GLU A 220 14.30 -5.99 24.49
CA GLU A 220 12.97 -5.49 24.88
C GLU A 220 12.07 -5.23 23.66
N MET A 221 12.65 -4.71 22.58
CA MET A 221 11.93 -4.51 21.31
C MET A 221 11.36 -5.84 20.78
N PHE A 222 12.15 -6.92 20.78
CA PHE A 222 11.67 -8.23 20.32
C PHE A 222 10.64 -8.86 21.26
N LYS A 223 10.68 -8.60 22.56
CA LYS A 223 9.64 -9.06 23.51
C LYS A 223 8.27 -8.46 23.23
N GLU A 224 8.20 -7.23 22.71
CA GLU A 224 6.95 -6.59 22.36
C GLU A 224 6.18 -7.34 21.26
N VAL A 225 6.88 -8.04 20.35
CA VAL A 225 6.28 -8.87 19.28
C VAL A 225 5.40 -9.99 19.84
N LEU A 226 5.80 -10.55 20.97
CA LEU A 226 5.11 -11.70 21.59
C LEU A 226 3.89 -11.29 22.43
N ARG A 227 3.59 -10.00 22.54
CA ARG A 227 2.40 -9.55 23.27
C ARG A 227 1.12 -9.96 22.52
N PRO A 228 0.18 -10.66 23.17
CA PRO A 228 -1.07 -11.09 22.50
C PRO A 228 -1.84 -9.93 21.87
N PHE A 229 -1.80 -8.75 22.51
CA PHE A 229 -2.47 -7.56 21.98
C PHE A 229 -1.78 -6.99 20.73
N PHE A 230 -0.44 -7.15 20.59
CA PHE A 230 0.25 -6.82 19.34
C PHE A 230 -0.10 -7.82 18.23
N LEU A 231 -0.18 -9.12 18.53
CA LEU A 231 -0.60 -10.12 17.55
C LEU A 231 -2.00 -9.84 17.00
N LEU A 232 -2.93 -9.39 17.86
CA LEU A 232 -4.25 -8.93 17.40
C LEU A 232 -4.11 -7.79 16.39
N TRP A 233 -3.22 -6.81 16.66
CA TRP A 233 -2.94 -5.69 15.75
C TRP A 233 -2.33 -6.17 14.43
N PHE A 234 -1.37 -7.09 14.50
CA PHE A 234 -0.72 -7.70 13.33
C PHE A 234 -1.71 -8.39 12.39
N PHE A 235 -2.57 -9.26 12.94
CA PHE A 235 -3.61 -9.92 12.14
C PHE A 235 -4.69 -8.95 11.65
N SER A 236 -5.02 -7.94 12.44
CA SER A 236 -5.93 -6.88 11.98
C SER A 236 -5.34 -6.10 10.81
N MET A 237 -4.03 -5.83 10.80
CA MET A 237 -3.36 -5.16 9.68
C MET A 237 -3.41 -6.01 8.40
N PHE A 238 -3.29 -7.33 8.52
CA PHE A 238 -3.45 -8.22 7.38
C PHE A 238 -4.83 -8.06 6.73
N LEU A 239 -5.89 -8.00 7.52
CA LEU A 239 -7.26 -7.85 7.01
C LEU A 239 -7.55 -6.42 6.52
N THR A 240 -7.03 -5.38 7.20
CA THR A 240 -7.21 -3.97 6.76
C THR A 240 -6.57 -3.73 5.41
N ALA A 241 -5.34 -4.20 5.22
CA ALA A 241 -4.63 -4.04 3.96
C ALA A 241 -5.32 -4.78 2.80
N ALA A 242 -5.84 -6.00 3.06
CA ALA A 242 -6.63 -6.73 2.07
C ALA A 242 -7.90 -5.96 1.66
N ALA A 243 -8.61 -5.37 2.62
CA ALA A 243 -9.84 -4.61 2.36
C ALA A 243 -9.59 -3.29 1.60
N GLU A 244 -8.42 -2.68 1.77
CA GLU A 244 -8.02 -1.44 1.10
C GLU A 244 -7.44 -1.70 -0.30
N LEU A 245 -6.42 -2.53 -0.39
CA LEU A 245 -5.56 -2.60 -1.57
C LEU A 245 -6.00 -3.65 -2.59
N ALA A 246 -6.58 -4.77 -2.16
CA ALA A 246 -7.00 -5.80 -3.09
C ALA A 246 -8.17 -5.36 -3.99
N PRO A 247 -9.24 -4.73 -3.49
CA PRO A 247 -10.28 -4.16 -4.36
C PRO A 247 -9.74 -3.07 -5.28
N GLY A 248 -8.80 -2.23 -4.79
CA GLY A 248 -8.17 -1.17 -5.60
C GLY A 248 -7.45 -1.70 -6.84
N GLN A 249 -6.76 -2.84 -6.73
CA GLN A 249 -6.14 -3.53 -7.88
C GLN A 249 -7.20 -4.16 -8.81
N TRP A 250 -8.34 -4.58 -8.25
CA TRP A 250 -9.39 -5.28 -8.97
C TRP A 250 -10.39 -4.34 -9.66
N VAL A 251 -10.48 -3.10 -9.18
CA VAL A 251 -11.42 -2.06 -9.65
C VAL A 251 -11.34 -1.83 -11.15
N ASP A 252 -10.13 -1.82 -11.72
CA ASP A 252 -9.95 -1.61 -13.16
C ASP A 252 -10.59 -2.76 -13.98
N MET A 253 -10.32 -4.00 -13.61
CA MET A 253 -10.86 -5.16 -14.31
C MET A 253 -12.38 -5.34 -14.12
N ALA A 254 -12.87 -5.03 -12.93
CA ALA A 254 -14.25 -5.29 -12.54
C ALA A 254 -15.22 -4.19 -13.01
N LEU A 255 -14.90 -2.94 -12.78
CA LEU A 255 -15.84 -1.84 -13.00
C LEU A 255 -15.86 -1.32 -14.42
N THR A 256 -14.76 -1.43 -15.18
CA THR A 256 -14.75 -1.08 -16.60
C THR A 256 -15.87 -1.80 -17.36
N ARG A 257 -16.17 -3.05 -17.01
CA ARG A 257 -17.19 -3.86 -17.66
C ARG A 257 -18.60 -3.72 -17.04
N THR A 258 -18.67 -3.44 -15.74
CA THR A 258 -19.94 -3.37 -15.01
C THR A 258 -20.60 -2.01 -15.15
N VAL A 259 -19.82 -0.93 -15.16
CA VAL A 259 -20.30 0.46 -15.16
C VAL A 259 -19.95 1.24 -16.42
N GLY A 260 -19.21 0.63 -17.38
CA GLY A 260 -18.86 1.25 -18.66
C GLY A 260 -17.90 2.44 -18.55
N MET A 261 -17.07 2.48 -17.49
CA MET A 261 -16.09 3.53 -17.26
C MET A 261 -14.69 2.89 -17.17
N GLN A 262 -13.68 3.52 -17.80
CA GLN A 262 -12.30 3.04 -17.67
C GLN A 262 -11.86 3.06 -16.20
N GLY A 263 -11.41 1.91 -15.68
CA GLY A 263 -11.09 1.72 -14.26
C GLY A 263 -10.00 2.65 -13.74
N ILE A 264 -9.07 3.11 -14.63
CA ILE A 264 -8.04 4.09 -14.25
C ILE A 264 -8.65 5.40 -13.69
N TRP A 265 -9.79 5.84 -14.23
CA TRP A 265 -10.49 7.03 -13.73
C TRP A 265 -11.02 6.82 -12.31
N LEU A 266 -11.51 5.60 -12.02
CA LEU A 266 -11.98 5.29 -10.69
C LEU A 266 -10.82 5.18 -9.69
N LEU A 267 -9.69 4.60 -10.10
CA LEU A 267 -8.47 4.56 -9.29
C LEU A 267 -7.98 5.99 -8.97
N VAL A 268 -7.93 6.88 -9.96
CA VAL A 268 -7.56 8.28 -9.78
C VAL A 268 -8.55 9.00 -8.85
N TYR A 269 -9.85 8.78 -9.05
CA TYR A 269 -10.90 9.38 -8.22
C TYR A 269 -10.80 8.97 -6.76
N VAL A 270 -10.76 7.65 -6.48
CA VAL A 270 -10.66 7.14 -5.10
C VAL A 270 -9.34 7.57 -4.45
N SER A 271 -8.23 7.53 -5.21
CA SER A 271 -6.93 7.98 -4.71
C SER A 271 -6.92 9.48 -4.42
N GLY A 272 -7.58 10.30 -5.24
CA GLY A 272 -7.76 11.72 -5.01
C GLY A 272 -8.58 12.01 -3.75
N LEU A 273 -9.67 11.27 -3.55
CA LEU A 273 -10.47 11.32 -2.34
C LEU A 273 -9.64 10.99 -1.10
N MET A 274 -8.87 9.88 -1.14
CA MET A 274 -7.99 9.48 -0.06
C MET A 274 -6.89 10.52 0.22
N PHE A 275 -6.29 11.09 -0.83
CA PHE A 275 -5.30 12.16 -0.69
C PHE A 275 -5.85 13.34 0.10
N VAL A 276 -7.00 13.85 -0.29
CA VAL A 276 -7.63 14.99 0.38
C VAL A 276 -8.01 14.65 1.81
N MET A 277 -8.71 13.54 2.02
CA MET A 277 -9.26 13.19 3.34
C MET A 277 -8.18 12.89 4.39
N ARG A 278 -7.05 12.29 4.01
CA ARG A 278 -5.94 11.98 4.94
C ARG A 278 -5.34 13.22 5.59
N HIS A 279 -5.43 14.38 4.95
CA HIS A 279 -5.01 15.65 5.56
C HIS A 279 -5.91 16.10 6.72
N PHE A 280 -7.15 15.60 6.78
CA PHE A 280 -8.10 15.89 7.85
C PHE A 280 -8.19 14.79 8.92
N ALA A 281 -7.25 13.85 8.93
CA ALA A 281 -7.25 12.73 9.88
C ALA A 281 -7.10 13.18 11.33
N GLY A 282 -6.31 14.24 11.60
CA GLY A 282 -6.08 14.75 12.95
C GLY A 282 -7.34 15.07 13.72
N PRO A 283 -8.20 16.00 13.26
CA PRO A 283 -9.46 16.33 13.93
C PRO A 283 -10.38 15.11 14.15
N LEU A 284 -10.39 14.17 13.19
CA LEU A 284 -11.19 12.94 13.31
C LEU A 284 -10.63 12.00 14.38
N ALA A 285 -9.30 11.77 14.38
CA ALA A 285 -8.64 10.92 15.35
C ALA A 285 -8.75 11.49 16.79
N HIS A 286 -8.70 12.81 16.98
CA HIS A 286 -8.91 13.44 18.27
C HIS A 286 -10.35 13.25 18.79
N ARG A 287 -11.37 13.28 17.91
CA ARG A 287 -12.78 13.09 18.31
C ARG A 287 -13.16 11.64 18.53
N LEU A 288 -12.71 10.74 17.65
CA LEU A 288 -13.12 9.34 17.62
C LEU A 288 -12.13 8.40 18.33
N SER A 289 -10.93 8.84 18.65
CA SER A 289 -9.72 8.05 18.91
C SER A 289 -9.24 7.27 17.66
N PRO A 290 -7.98 6.83 17.61
CA PRO A 290 -7.49 5.99 16.47
C PRO A 290 -8.32 4.73 16.28
N VAL A 291 -8.72 4.05 17.36
CA VAL A 291 -9.54 2.82 17.28
C VAL A 291 -10.96 3.10 16.83
N GLY A 292 -11.57 4.18 17.31
CA GLY A 292 -12.90 4.61 16.86
C GLY A 292 -12.89 5.00 15.38
N LEU A 293 -11.83 5.66 14.91
CA LEU A 293 -11.64 5.98 13.50
C LEU A 293 -11.54 4.70 12.65
N LEU A 294 -10.78 3.69 13.10
CA LEU A 294 -10.69 2.38 12.43
C LEU A 294 -12.05 1.67 12.41
N TRP A 295 -12.83 1.76 13.48
CA TRP A 295 -14.17 1.17 13.54
C TRP A 295 -15.13 1.78 12.50
N VAL A 296 -15.19 3.11 12.42
CA VAL A 296 -15.97 3.83 11.40
C VAL A 296 -15.48 3.50 9.99
N SER A 297 -14.16 3.44 9.81
CA SER A 297 -13.53 3.04 8.55
C SER A 297 -13.97 1.65 8.09
N CYS A 298 -14.01 0.67 8.99
CA CYS A 298 -14.46 -0.70 8.68
C CYS A 298 -15.95 -0.74 8.31
N LEU A 299 -16.79 0.04 8.99
CA LEU A 299 -18.22 0.15 8.67
C LEU A 299 -18.42 0.67 7.23
N LEU A 300 -17.77 1.77 6.89
CA LEU A 300 -17.86 2.38 5.56
C LEU A 300 -17.23 1.50 4.47
N ALA A 301 -16.09 0.86 4.76
CA ALA A 301 -15.42 -0.02 3.81
C ALA A 301 -16.26 -1.25 3.49
N SER A 302 -16.83 -1.91 4.51
CA SER A 302 -17.72 -3.06 4.31
C SER A 302 -18.98 -2.66 3.52
N GLY A 303 -19.65 -1.58 3.94
CA GLY A 303 -20.83 -1.05 3.23
C GLY A 303 -20.51 -0.66 1.79
N GLY A 304 -19.39 0.02 1.55
CA GLY A 304 -18.95 0.42 0.21
C GLY A 304 -18.66 -0.77 -0.71
N LEU A 305 -18.02 -1.84 -0.20
CA LEU A 305 -17.81 -3.08 -0.97
C LEU A 305 -19.12 -3.80 -1.29
N VAL A 306 -20.08 -3.81 -0.37
CA VAL A 306 -21.42 -4.35 -0.62
C VAL A 306 -22.12 -3.50 -1.71
N LEU A 307 -22.04 -2.18 -1.64
CA LEU A 307 -22.59 -1.29 -2.67
C LEU A 307 -21.90 -1.49 -4.03
N LEU A 308 -20.57 -1.67 -4.08
CA LEU A 308 -19.84 -2.01 -5.31
C LEU A 308 -20.31 -3.34 -5.89
N SER A 309 -20.69 -4.30 -5.04
CA SER A 309 -21.20 -5.60 -5.49
C SER A 309 -22.57 -5.58 -6.15
N VAL A 310 -23.29 -4.46 -6.06
CA VAL A 310 -24.62 -4.26 -6.70
C VAL A 310 -24.65 -3.09 -7.68
N ALA A 311 -23.51 -2.39 -7.84
CA ALA A 311 -23.40 -1.27 -8.77
C ALA A 311 -23.57 -1.75 -10.22
N ASN A 312 -24.38 -1.01 -11.00
CA ASN A 312 -24.73 -1.34 -12.38
C ASN A 312 -24.71 -0.14 -13.34
N SER A 313 -24.27 1.03 -12.84
CA SER A 313 -24.14 2.25 -13.63
C SER A 313 -22.93 3.07 -13.13
N GLN A 314 -22.49 4.04 -13.95
CA GLN A 314 -21.39 4.94 -13.58
C GLN A 314 -21.68 5.68 -12.26
N VAL A 315 -22.90 6.16 -12.09
CA VAL A 315 -23.32 6.89 -10.89
C VAL A 315 -23.30 5.99 -9.65
N THR A 316 -23.91 4.80 -9.74
CA THR A 316 -23.91 3.85 -8.61
C THR A 316 -22.51 3.35 -8.30
N GLY A 317 -21.67 3.14 -9.32
CA GLY A 317 -20.25 2.77 -9.16
C GLY A 317 -19.44 3.86 -8.45
N LEU A 318 -19.59 5.13 -8.85
CA LEU A 318 -18.91 6.26 -8.20
C LEU A 318 -19.39 6.47 -6.76
N LEU A 319 -20.68 6.39 -6.49
CA LEU A 319 -21.22 6.50 -5.12
C LEU A 319 -20.70 5.37 -4.23
N ALA A 320 -20.73 4.14 -4.70
CA ALA A 320 -20.21 2.98 -3.98
C ALA A 320 -18.70 3.10 -3.72
N ALA A 321 -17.94 3.54 -4.73
CA ALA A 321 -16.50 3.79 -4.61
C ALA A 321 -16.17 4.94 -3.64
N THR A 322 -17.04 5.98 -3.57
CA THR A 322 -16.91 7.06 -2.59
C THR A 322 -17.05 6.53 -1.16
N VAL A 323 -18.06 5.70 -0.90
CA VAL A 323 -18.28 5.10 0.42
C VAL A 323 -17.12 4.18 0.80
N TRP A 324 -16.72 3.30 -0.12
CA TRP A 324 -15.58 2.40 0.09
C TRP A 324 -14.27 3.17 0.28
N GLY A 325 -13.95 4.11 -0.60
CA GLY A 325 -12.73 4.92 -0.55
C GLY A 325 -12.64 5.75 0.74
N THR A 326 -13.76 6.33 1.19
CA THR A 326 -13.84 7.02 2.48
C THR A 326 -13.56 6.06 3.63
N GLY A 327 -14.09 4.84 3.57
CA GLY A 327 -13.88 3.79 4.57
C GLY A 327 -12.44 3.38 4.68
N VAL A 328 -11.78 3.03 3.58
CA VAL A 328 -10.39 2.54 3.61
C VAL A 328 -9.35 3.64 3.78
N CYS A 329 -9.73 4.90 3.57
CA CYS A 329 -8.85 6.06 3.55
C CYS A 329 -7.87 6.11 4.74
N TYR A 330 -8.34 5.84 5.95
CA TYR A 330 -7.55 5.98 7.16
C TYR A 330 -6.96 4.68 7.71
N MET A 331 -7.28 3.52 7.08
CA MET A 331 -6.95 2.22 7.66
C MET A 331 -5.45 2.02 7.84
N TRP A 332 -4.67 2.05 6.75
CA TRP A 332 -3.25 1.78 6.79
C TRP A 332 -2.48 2.71 7.75
N PRO A 333 -2.52 4.04 7.59
CA PRO A 333 -1.72 4.94 8.42
C PRO A 333 -2.17 4.95 9.88
N THR A 334 -3.46 4.80 10.15
CA THR A 334 -3.99 4.77 11.53
C THR A 334 -3.62 3.46 12.24
N MET A 335 -3.56 2.34 11.52
CA MET A 335 -3.06 1.08 12.08
C MET A 335 -1.59 1.19 12.51
N LEU A 336 -0.74 1.79 11.68
CA LEU A 336 0.67 2.04 12.02
C LEU A 336 0.80 3.00 13.21
N ALA A 337 0.03 4.08 13.20
CA ALA A 337 0.02 5.05 14.29
C ALA A 337 -0.41 4.40 15.62
N ALA A 338 -1.52 3.66 15.62
CA ALA A 338 -2.02 2.98 16.81
C ALA A 338 -1.02 1.94 17.34
N ALA A 339 -0.32 1.21 16.46
CA ALA A 339 0.75 0.30 16.86
C ALA A 339 1.92 1.06 17.52
N SER A 340 2.36 2.16 16.91
CA SER A 340 3.43 3.03 17.46
C SER A 340 3.05 3.64 18.80
N GLU A 341 1.79 4.04 18.98
CA GLU A 341 1.29 4.66 20.22
C GLU A 341 1.07 3.63 21.35
N ARG A 342 0.65 2.39 21.02
CA ARG A 342 0.40 1.33 22.00
C ARG A 342 1.65 0.56 22.43
N PHE A 343 2.59 0.41 21.50
CA PHE A 343 3.79 -0.41 21.67
C PHE A 343 5.08 0.38 21.35
N PRO A 344 5.31 1.54 21.99
CA PRO A 344 6.42 2.41 21.61
C PRO A 344 7.80 1.76 21.82
N ARG A 345 7.93 0.78 22.76
CA ARG A 345 9.16 0.00 22.95
C ARG A 345 9.50 -0.90 21.77
N GLY A 346 8.51 -1.27 20.98
CA GLY A 346 8.70 -2.08 19.77
C GLY A 346 9.30 -1.32 18.59
N GLY A 347 9.21 0.01 18.60
CA GLY A 347 9.86 0.89 17.64
C GLY A 347 9.65 0.50 16.18
N ALA A 348 10.73 0.57 15.41
CA ALA A 348 10.73 0.25 13.98
C ALA A 348 10.32 -1.20 13.68
N LEU A 349 10.68 -2.15 14.55
CA LEU A 349 10.34 -3.56 14.34
C LEU A 349 8.83 -3.79 14.26
N LEU A 350 8.05 -3.26 15.22
CA LEU A 350 6.61 -3.48 15.22
C LEU A 350 5.92 -2.75 14.07
N MET A 351 6.32 -1.53 13.76
CA MET A 351 5.81 -0.81 12.59
C MET A 351 6.13 -1.56 11.29
N GLY A 352 7.33 -2.11 11.18
CA GLY A 352 7.75 -2.91 10.04
C GLY A 352 6.98 -4.23 9.92
N LEU A 353 6.74 -4.94 11.03
CA LEU A 353 5.91 -6.14 11.03
C LEU A 353 4.46 -5.84 10.61
N MET A 354 3.91 -4.70 11.03
CA MET A 354 2.61 -4.23 10.53
C MET A 354 2.63 -4.05 9.02
N GLY A 355 3.65 -3.34 8.47
CA GLY A 355 3.82 -3.19 7.03
C GLY A 355 3.99 -4.52 6.30
N THR A 356 4.76 -5.45 6.86
CA THR A 356 4.95 -6.82 6.35
C THR A 356 3.61 -7.57 6.30
N ALA A 357 2.81 -7.52 7.37
CA ALA A 357 1.49 -8.13 7.40
C ALA A 357 0.59 -7.59 6.28
N GLY A 358 0.58 -6.26 6.11
CA GLY A 358 -0.21 -5.61 5.07
C GLY A 358 0.20 -6.02 3.66
N THR A 359 1.48 -6.05 3.35
CA THR A 359 1.98 -6.39 2.00
C THR A 359 1.85 -7.88 1.69
N LEU A 360 2.11 -8.77 2.66
CA LEU A 360 1.84 -10.20 2.52
C LEU A 360 0.35 -10.49 2.30
N SER A 361 -0.52 -9.74 2.95
CA SER A 361 -1.96 -9.85 2.75
C SER A 361 -2.36 -9.73 1.29
N ILE A 362 -1.82 -8.74 0.59
CA ILE A 362 -2.13 -8.51 -0.83
C ILE A 362 -1.64 -9.67 -1.68
N TYR A 363 -0.43 -10.16 -1.41
CA TYR A 363 0.14 -11.32 -2.09
C TYR A 363 -0.75 -12.56 -1.98
N TYR A 364 -1.38 -12.79 -0.81
CA TYR A 364 -2.27 -13.94 -0.61
C TYR A 364 -3.70 -13.69 -1.10
N VAL A 365 -4.27 -12.52 -0.87
CA VAL A 365 -5.69 -12.24 -1.12
C VAL A 365 -5.99 -12.05 -2.61
N LEU A 366 -5.10 -11.43 -3.38
CA LEU A 366 -5.33 -11.23 -4.82
C LEU A 366 -5.54 -12.54 -5.59
N PRO A 367 -4.74 -13.62 -5.42
CA PRO A 367 -5.02 -14.89 -6.05
C PRO A 367 -6.36 -15.52 -5.61
N GLN A 368 -6.76 -15.33 -4.34
CA GLN A 368 -8.05 -15.82 -3.87
C GLN A 368 -9.22 -15.06 -4.52
N MET A 369 -9.10 -13.75 -4.69
CA MET A 369 -10.09 -12.97 -5.45
C MET A 369 -10.17 -13.46 -6.90
N GLY A 370 -9.05 -13.77 -7.53
CA GLY A 370 -8.99 -14.38 -8.86
C GLY A 370 -9.73 -15.71 -8.94
N LYS A 371 -9.49 -16.61 -7.97
CA LYS A 371 -10.22 -17.90 -7.88
C LYS A 371 -11.71 -17.73 -7.70
N ILE A 372 -12.15 -16.80 -6.84
CA ILE A 372 -13.56 -16.50 -6.63
C ILE A 372 -14.19 -15.95 -7.92
N PHE A 373 -13.48 -15.04 -8.59
CA PHE A 373 -13.91 -14.48 -9.87
C PHE A 373 -14.03 -15.57 -10.93
N ASP A 374 -13.03 -16.45 -11.07
CA ASP A 374 -13.02 -17.54 -12.03
C ASP A 374 -14.15 -18.56 -11.77
N GLY A 375 -14.35 -18.94 -10.53
CA GLY A 375 -15.46 -19.80 -10.14
C GLY A 375 -16.82 -19.17 -10.45
N ALA A 376 -17.00 -17.89 -10.13
CA ALA A 376 -18.24 -17.17 -10.36
C ALA A 376 -18.54 -16.96 -11.86
N LYS A 377 -17.54 -16.67 -12.70
CA LYS A 377 -17.76 -16.55 -14.14
C LYS A 377 -18.15 -17.86 -14.80
N ILE A 378 -17.53 -18.98 -14.37
CA ILE A 378 -17.87 -20.31 -14.86
C ILE A 378 -19.30 -20.70 -14.45
N GLN A 379 -19.65 -20.43 -13.19
CA GLN A 379 -21.01 -20.70 -12.71
C GLN A 379 -22.06 -19.84 -13.42
N ALA A 380 -21.80 -18.54 -13.60
CA ALA A 380 -22.71 -17.62 -14.28
C ALA A 380 -22.90 -17.95 -15.76
N ALA A 381 -21.90 -18.53 -16.41
CA ALA A 381 -21.99 -19.01 -17.80
C ALA A 381 -22.70 -20.35 -17.98
N GLY A 382 -23.00 -21.07 -16.88
CA GLY A 382 -23.60 -22.42 -16.92
C GLY A 382 -22.58 -23.54 -17.07
N GLY A 383 -21.30 -23.30 -16.76
CA GLY A 383 -20.20 -24.27 -16.78
C GLY A 383 -19.00 -23.83 -17.62
N ALA A 384 -17.90 -24.56 -17.52
CA ALA A 384 -16.65 -24.23 -18.20
C ALA A 384 -16.77 -24.28 -19.74
N GLU A 385 -17.46 -25.30 -20.27
CA GLU A 385 -17.70 -25.44 -21.71
C GLU A 385 -18.55 -24.29 -22.26
N ALA A 386 -19.64 -23.94 -21.56
CA ALA A 386 -20.50 -22.82 -21.93
C ALA A 386 -19.74 -21.48 -21.89
N PHE A 387 -18.88 -21.25 -20.90
CA PHE A 387 -18.03 -20.08 -20.83
C PHE A 387 -17.04 -20.02 -22.00
N ASN A 388 -16.40 -21.13 -22.36
CA ASN A 388 -15.45 -21.18 -23.46
C ASN A 388 -16.17 -20.93 -24.80
N LEU A 389 -17.33 -21.53 -25.04
CA LEU A 389 -18.16 -21.29 -26.22
C LEU A 389 -18.55 -19.80 -26.33
N LEU A 390 -19.07 -19.24 -25.25
CA LEU A 390 -19.45 -17.83 -25.17
C LEU A 390 -18.27 -16.90 -25.45
N SER A 391 -17.12 -17.17 -24.85
CA SER A 391 -15.88 -16.40 -25.04
C SER A 391 -15.38 -16.47 -26.48
N ASN A 392 -15.45 -17.63 -27.12
CA ASN A 392 -15.04 -17.81 -28.52
C ASN A 392 -16.00 -17.07 -29.46
N GLN A 393 -17.31 -17.16 -29.27
CA GLN A 393 -18.28 -16.42 -30.08
C GLN A 393 -18.12 -14.89 -29.91
N ALA A 394 -17.83 -14.40 -28.70
CA ALA A 394 -17.54 -13.00 -28.45
C ALA A 394 -16.27 -12.54 -29.20
N LYS A 395 -15.21 -13.35 -29.23
CA LYS A 395 -13.98 -13.08 -30.00
C LYS A 395 -14.22 -13.01 -31.52
N LEU A 396 -15.20 -13.75 -32.03
CA LEU A 396 -15.60 -13.71 -33.44
C LEU A 396 -16.50 -12.49 -33.76
N GLY A 397 -16.73 -11.61 -32.78
CA GLY A 397 -17.50 -10.37 -32.98
C GLY A 397 -19.02 -10.54 -32.90
N ASN A 398 -19.54 -11.65 -32.37
CA ASN A 398 -20.97 -11.83 -32.19
C ASN A 398 -21.48 -10.85 -31.10
N PRO A 399 -22.35 -9.88 -31.44
CA PRO A 399 -22.77 -8.83 -30.47
C PRO A 399 -23.51 -9.39 -29.25
N LEU A 400 -24.35 -10.44 -29.44
CA LEU A 400 -25.07 -11.08 -28.36
C LEU A 400 -24.11 -11.81 -27.41
N ALA A 401 -23.12 -12.50 -27.95
CA ALA A 401 -22.10 -13.19 -27.16
C ALA A 401 -21.24 -12.18 -26.37
N ILE A 402 -20.88 -11.04 -26.95
CA ILE A 402 -20.17 -9.95 -26.28
C ILE A 402 -21.00 -9.42 -25.09
N SER A 403 -22.29 -9.16 -25.31
CA SER A 403 -23.20 -8.68 -24.26
C SER A 403 -23.32 -9.69 -23.12
N ASN A 404 -23.53 -10.97 -23.45
CA ASN A 404 -23.65 -12.05 -22.46
C ASN A 404 -22.33 -12.27 -21.71
N LEU A 405 -21.19 -12.21 -22.39
CA LEU A 405 -19.88 -12.32 -21.74
C LEU A 405 -19.65 -11.19 -20.76
N ASN A 406 -19.97 -9.95 -21.13
CA ASN A 406 -19.87 -8.80 -20.23
C ASN A 406 -20.77 -8.97 -19.00
N HIS A 407 -21.99 -9.49 -19.16
CA HIS A 407 -22.88 -9.80 -18.05
C HIS A 407 -22.32 -10.86 -17.10
N VAL A 408 -21.80 -11.95 -17.63
CA VAL A 408 -21.14 -13.03 -16.86
C VAL A 408 -19.94 -12.47 -16.07
N LEU A 409 -19.12 -11.64 -16.68
CA LEU A 409 -17.95 -11.04 -16.04
C LEU A 409 -18.35 -9.98 -15.00
N ALA A 410 -19.48 -9.29 -15.20
CA ALA A 410 -20.05 -8.37 -14.21
C ALA A 410 -20.49 -9.13 -12.93
N ILE A 411 -21.20 -10.26 -13.09
CA ILE A 411 -21.59 -11.12 -11.97
C ILE A 411 -20.36 -11.62 -11.21
N ALA A 412 -19.32 -12.05 -11.91
CA ALA A 412 -18.09 -12.52 -11.28
C ALA A 412 -17.39 -11.42 -10.48
N SER A 413 -17.36 -10.20 -11.01
CA SER A 413 -16.81 -9.00 -10.34
C SER A 413 -17.59 -8.66 -9.07
N GLN A 414 -18.91 -8.61 -9.17
CA GLN A 414 -19.81 -8.34 -8.06
C GLN A 414 -19.64 -9.38 -6.94
N THR A 415 -19.51 -10.65 -7.32
CA THR A 415 -19.27 -11.74 -6.37
C THR A 415 -17.96 -11.55 -5.64
N SER A 416 -16.88 -11.20 -6.33
CA SER A 416 -15.57 -10.96 -5.71
C SER A 416 -15.65 -9.83 -4.65
N PHE A 417 -16.35 -8.73 -4.93
CA PHE A 417 -16.54 -7.65 -3.96
C PHE A 417 -17.31 -8.08 -2.71
N ARG A 418 -18.34 -8.92 -2.86
CA ARG A 418 -19.10 -9.47 -1.72
C ARG A 418 -18.22 -10.26 -0.78
N TYR A 419 -17.34 -11.12 -1.31
CA TYR A 419 -16.44 -11.90 -0.47
C TYR A 419 -15.42 -11.03 0.25
N VAL A 420 -14.86 -10.02 -0.42
CA VAL A 420 -13.91 -9.12 0.23
C VAL A 420 -14.57 -8.24 1.29
N ALA A 421 -15.86 -7.91 1.15
CA ALA A 421 -16.62 -7.14 2.16
C ALA A 421 -16.66 -7.83 3.54
N ILE A 422 -16.46 -9.14 3.61
CA ILE A 422 -16.39 -9.90 4.86
C ILE A 422 -15.18 -9.48 5.71
N LEU A 423 -14.06 -9.10 5.07
CA LEU A 423 -12.82 -8.74 5.79
C LEU A 423 -13.00 -7.51 6.69
N PRO A 424 -13.47 -6.34 6.19
CA PRO A 424 -13.74 -5.20 7.06
C PRO A 424 -14.93 -5.43 7.98
N ALA A 425 -15.88 -6.34 7.67
CA ALA A 425 -16.95 -6.70 8.58
C ALA A 425 -16.43 -7.46 9.82
N ILE A 426 -15.46 -8.36 9.65
CA ILE A 426 -14.76 -8.99 10.78
C ILE A 426 -14.04 -7.94 11.62
N LEU A 427 -13.33 -7.02 10.98
CA LEU A 427 -12.60 -5.95 11.66
C LEU A 427 -13.51 -4.99 12.40
N LEU A 428 -14.72 -4.76 11.91
CA LEU A 428 -15.74 -3.96 12.59
C LEU A 428 -16.04 -4.53 13.98
N LEU A 429 -16.15 -5.86 14.10
CA LEU A 429 -16.32 -6.55 15.39
C LEU A 429 -15.06 -6.41 16.26
N VAL A 430 -13.88 -6.67 15.69
CA VAL A 430 -12.60 -6.61 16.43
C VAL A 430 -12.37 -5.20 17.00
N PHE A 431 -12.45 -4.16 16.16
CA PHE A 431 -12.22 -2.78 16.62
C PHE A 431 -13.35 -2.28 17.53
N GLY A 432 -14.58 -2.79 17.35
CA GLY A 432 -15.68 -2.53 18.27
C GLY A 432 -15.38 -3.03 19.69
N VAL A 433 -14.90 -4.27 19.80
CA VAL A 433 -14.50 -4.86 21.09
C VAL A 433 -13.32 -4.09 21.69
N VAL A 434 -12.29 -3.76 20.90
CA VAL A 434 -11.13 -2.98 21.37
C VAL A 434 -11.55 -1.57 21.82
N TRP A 435 -12.46 -0.93 21.10
CA TRP A 435 -12.96 0.39 21.46
C TRP A 435 -13.74 0.38 22.78
N LEU A 436 -14.61 -0.63 22.98
CA LEU A 436 -15.33 -0.84 24.25
C LEU A 436 -14.37 -1.14 25.39
N TYR A 437 -13.33 -1.96 25.16
CA TYR A 437 -12.29 -2.21 26.15
C TYR A 437 -11.55 -0.93 26.53
N ASP A 438 -11.12 -0.11 25.56
CA ASP A 438 -10.48 1.18 25.85
C ASP A 438 -11.41 2.09 26.65
N LYS A 439 -12.69 2.17 26.28
CA LYS A 439 -13.68 2.98 26.98
C LYS A 439 -13.85 2.53 28.43
N SER A 440 -13.84 1.23 28.71
CA SER A 440 -13.91 0.67 30.07
C SER A 440 -12.68 1.03 30.94
N LYS A 441 -11.54 1.34 30.30
CA LYS A 441 -10.28 1.75 30.95
C LYS A 441 -10.09 3.29 31.01
N GLY A 442 -11.13 4.06 30.73
CA GLY A 442 -11.11 5.52 30.76
C GLY A 442 -10.64 6.16 29.44
N GLY A 443 -10.88 5.48 28.33
CA GLY A 443 -10.60 5.95 26.97
C GLY A 443 -9.24 5.52 26.42
N TYR A 444 -9.03 5.78 25.13
CA TYR A 444 -7.76 5.52 24.47
C TYR A 444 -6.64 6.40 25.05
N LYS A 445 -5.52 5.79 25.42
CA LYS A 445 -4.35 6.50 25.96
C LYS A 445 -3.07 5.97 25.29
N PRO A 446 -2.30 6.84 24.59
CA PRO A 446 -0.96 6.49 24.12
C PRO A 446 -0.03 6.10 25.26
N VAL A 447 0.76 5.05 25.09
CA VAL A 447 1.78 4.66 26.06
C VAL A 447 3.00 5.54 25.85
N LYS A 448 3.45 6.25 26.92
CA LYS A 448 4.72 7.00 26.89
C LYS A 448 5.84 6.13 27.45
N ILE A 449 7.00 6.12 26.78
CA ILE A 449 8.21 5.50 27.35
C ILE A 449 8.73 6.47 28.41
N VAL A 450 8.65 6.05 29.67
CA VAL A 450 9.33 6.77 30.76
C VAL A 450 10.83 6.49 30.58
N SER A 451 11.64 7.52 30.28
CA SER A 451 13.09 7.42 30.34
C SER A 451 13.47 7.05 31.76
N VAL A 452 14.08 5.88 31.93
CA VAL A 452 14.75 5.57 33.22
C VAL A 452 15.90 6.58 33.30
N GLU A 453 15.78 7.57 34.19
CA GLU A 453 16.94 8.33 34.62
C GLU A 453 17.92 7.30 35.20
N VAL A 454 18.98 7.04 34.46
CA VAL A 454 20.10 6.21 34.96
C VAL A 454 20.67 6.94 36.16
N GLY A 455 20.43 6.36 37.31
CA GLY A 455 20.60 6.76 38.68
C GLY A 455 21.62 7.85 38.93
N ALA A 456 21.19 8.78 39.77
CA ALA A 456 22.07 9.38 40.77
C ALA A 456 22.53 8.22 41.69
N GLU A 457 23.81 7.86 41.66
CA GLU A 457 24.42 7.04 42.70
C GLU A 457 24.15 7.71 44.05
N PRO A 458 23.69 6.98 45.07
CA PRO A 458 23.64 7.52 46.40
C PRO A 458 25.09 7.80 46.87
N ARG A 459 25.33 9.04 47.25
CA ARG A 459 26.58 9.46 47.94
C ARG A 459 26.68 8.82 49.30
#